data_d0114bf9127e89a4c8ac508e1ce866bf
#
_entry.id   d0114bf9127e89a4c8ac508e1ce866bf
#
_cell.length_a   1.000
_cell.length_b   1.000
_cell.length_c   1.000
_cell.angle_alpha   90.00
_cell.angle_beta   90.00
_cell.angle_gamma   90.00
#
_symmetry.space_group_name_H-M   'P 1'
#
loop_
_entity.id
_entity.type
_entity.pdbx_description
1 polymer ?
#
loop_
_entity_poly.entity_id
_entity_poly.type
_entity_poly.pdbx_seq_one_letter_code
_entity_poly.pdbx_strand_id
1 'polypeptide(L)'
;MVGKTENVSQQAAPLTVALDLPSAGILADQAAVIHDLEFVMDCCKRLLAELARPEADRDGVVPLALWSSALLAYSRCFGADGRSGLTVDDVQNLPLQGAVTNFHEWVIGERDKLTEHPADPFAAAKIGAALTPSGSKERRVEGIAVFAASRVLIDVTGVR
;
A
#
# COMPACT_ATOMS: atom_id res chain seq x y z
N MET A 1 -55.44 7.21 10.17
CA MET A 1 -54.02 6.80 10.27
C MET A 1 -53.17 8.06 10.23
N VAL A 2 -52.67 8.47 11.39
CA VAL A 2 -51.86 9.69 11.52
C VAL A 2 -50.41 9.29 11.41
N GLY A 3 -49.75 9.70 10.33
CA GLY A 3 -48.34 9.49 10.13
C GLY A 3 -47.48 10.27 11.13
N LYS A 4 -46.71 9.56 11.92
CA LYS A 4 -45.75 10.10 12.88
C LYS A 4 -44.50 10.51 12.07
N THR A 5 -44.33 11.80 11.82
CA THR A 5 -43.12 12.39 11.24
C THR A 5 -42.05 12.32 12.33
N GLU A 6 -41.07 11.43 12.20
CA GLU A 6 -39.87 11.44 13.03
C GLU A 6 -39.05 12.67 12.65
N ASN A 7 -38.96 13.58 13.60
CA ASN A 7 -38.09 14.75 13.53
C ASN A 7 -36.65 14.28 13.75
N VAL A 8 -35.90 14.02 12.66
CA VAL A 8 -34.45 13.83 12.72
C VAL A 8 -33.88 15.18 13.14
N SER A 9 -33.48 15.27 14.40
CA SER A 9 -32.77 16.43 14.95
C SER A 9 -31.49 16.59 14.14
N GLN A 10 -31.44 17.57 13.25
CA GLN A 10 -30.24 18.01 12.56
C GLN A 10 -29.30 18.59 13.63
N GLN A 11 -28.35 17.79 14.08
CA GLN A 11 -27.32 18.21 15.01
C GLN A 11 -26.46 19.26 14.28
N ALA A 12 -26.53 20.51 14.72
CA ALA A 12 -25.72 21.57 14.12
C ALA A 12 -24.24 21.19 14.19
N ALA A 13 -23.53 21.34 13.08
CA ALA A 13 -22.10 21.10 13.04
C ALA A 13 -21.40 22.00 14.07
N PRO A 14 -20.43 21.51 14.82
CA PRO A 14 -19.71 22.31 15.81
C PRO A 14 -19.00 23.48 15.12
N LEU A 15 -19.07 24.66 15.76
CA LEU A 15 -18.32 25.82 15.30
C LEU A 15 -16.84 25.55 15.52
N THR A 16 -16.06 25.52 14.44
CA THR A 16 -14.61 25.28 14.49
C THR A 16 -13.84 26.57 14.20
N VAL A 17 -12.78 26.83 14.98
CA VAL A 17 -11.86 27.96 14.80
C VAL A 17 -10.45 27.40 14.63
N ALA A 18 -9.72 27.88 13.61
CA ALA A 18 -8.32 27.52 13.43
C ALA A 18 -7.46 28.08 14.57
N LEU A 19 -6.56 27.25 15.11
CA LEU A 19 -5.59 27.66 16.13
C LEU A 19 -4.23 27.88 15.44
N ASP A 20 -3.75 29.11 15.48
CA ASP A 20 -2.43 29.48 14.97
C ASP A 20 -1.39 29.46 16.12
N LEU A 21 -1.05 28.26 16.57
CA LEU A 21 -0.09 28.00 17.64
C LEU A 21 0.92 26.93 17.18
N PRO A 22 2.20 27.01 17.55
CA PRO A 22 3.19 25.97 17.21
C PRO A 22 2.77 24.57 17.69
N SER A 23 2.16 24.46 18.86
CA SER A 23 1.64 23.21 19.40
C SER A 23 0.47 22.63 18.55
N ALA A 24 -0.33 23.50 17.93
CA ALA A 24 -1.40 23.04 17.03
C ALA A 24 -0.83 22.39 15.77
N GLY A 25 0.30 22.88 15.25
CA GLY A 25 1.03 22.26 14.14
C GLY A 25 1.50 20.85 14.50
N ILE A 26 2.12 20.65 15.65
CA ILE A 26 2.56 19.32 16.12
C ILE A 26 1.38 18.36 16.23
N LEU A 27 0.27 18.81 16.82
CA LEU A 27 -0.94 17.98 16.93
C LEU A 27 -1.54 17.64 15.59
N ALA A 28 -1.50 18.55 14.62
CA ALA A 28 -1.95 18.31 13.26
C ALA A 28 -1.08 17.23 12.57
N ASP A 29 0.24 17.29 12.74
CA ASP A 29 1.16 16.27 12.22
C ASP A 29 0.88 14.90 12.85
N GLN A 30 0.69 14.83 14.16
CA GLN A 30 0.33 13.59 14.85
C GLN A 30 -1.02 13.02 14.38
N ALA A 31 -2.02 13.88 14.20
CA ALA A 31 -3.31 13.48 13.65
C ALA A 31 -3.18 12.92 12.23
N ALA A 32 -2.32 13.51 11.40
CA ALA A 32 -2.05 13.03 10.05
C ALA A 32 -1.37 11.65 10.08
N VAL A 33 -0.42 11.42 11.00
CA VAL A 33 0.22 10.11 11.19
C VAL A 33 -0.83 9.05 11.59
N ILE A 34 -1.70 9.37 12.55
CA ILE A 34 -2.77 8.46 12.97
C ILE A 34 -3.67 8.10 11.79
N HIS A 35 -4.10 9.10 11.02
CA HIS A 35 -4.94 8.88 9.83
C HIS A 35 -4.26 8.00 8.78
N ASP A 36 -2.97 8.24 8.50
CA ASP A 36 -2.21 7.43 7.56
C ASP A 36 -2.07 5.97 8.06
N LEU A 37 -1.84 5.74 9.37
CA LEU A 37 -1.78 4.39 9.94
C LEU A 37 -3.15 3.68 9.91
N GLU A 38 -4.24 4.38 10.17
CA GLU A 38 -5.60 3.82 10.03
C GLU A 38 -5.85 3.39 8.58
N PHE A 39 -5.46 4.23 7.62
CA PHE A 39 -5.56 3.91 6.21
C PHE A 39 -4.72 2.69 5.82
N VAL A 40 -3.48 2.57 6.33
CA VAL A 40 -2.63 1.39 6.14
C VAL A 40 -3.33 0.14 6.66
N MET A 41 -3.89 0.19 7.88
CA MET A 41 -4.61 -0.95 8.44
C MET A 41 -5.81 -1.37 7.58
N ASP A 42 -6.56 -0.41 7.06
CA ASP A 42 -7.71 -0.69 6.21
C ASP A 42 -7.30 -1.27 4.86
N CYS A 43 -6.22 -0.77 4.25
CA CYS A 43 -5.63 -1.37 3.06
C CYS A 43 -5.20 -2.81 3.32
N CYS A 44 -4.50 -3.09 4.43
CA CYS A 44 -4.06 -4.43 4.79
C CYS A 44 -5.24 -5.39 5.03
N LYS A 45 -6.28 -4.96 5.75
CA LYS A 45 -7.50 -5.77 5.96
C LYS A 45 -8.16 -6.15 4.65
N ARG A 46 -8.33 -5.18 3.74
CA ARG A 46 -8.93 -5.40 2.41
C ARG A 46 -8.05 -6.28 1.54
N LEU A 47 -6.74 -6.08 1.59
CA LEU A 47 -5.77 -6.91 0.87
C LEU A 47 -5.85 -8.37 1.32
N LEU A 48 -5.88 -8.63 2.62
CA LEU A 48 -6.03 -9.98 3.17
C LEU A 48 -7.36 -10.61 2.74
N ALA A 49 -8.45 -9.85 2.74
CA ALA A 49 -9.75 -10.32 2.28
C ALA A 49 -9.73 -10.68 0.79
N GLU A 50 -9.08 -9.87 -0.04
CA GLU A 50 -8.95 -10.14 -1.48
C GLU A 50 -8.06 -11.36 -1.74
N LEU A 51 -6.95 -11.51 -1.03
CA LEU A 51 -6.06 -12.66 -1.15
C LEU A 51 -6.68 -13.97 -0.66
N ALA A 52 -7.67 -13.90 0.23
CA ALA A 52 -8.43 -15.06 0.69
C ALA A 52 -9.45 -15.58 -0.34
N ARG A 53 -9.77 -14.80 -1.39
CA ARG A 53 -10.65 -15.24 -2.49
C ARG A 53 -9.96 -16.28 -3.36
N PRO A 54 -10.73 -17.18 -4.01
CA PRO A 54 -10.17 -18.07 -5.04
C PRO A 54 -9.44 -17.26 -6.12
N GLU A 55 -8.33 -17.77 -6.62
CA GLU A 55 -7.47 -17.04 -7.58
C GLU A 55 -8.24 -16.59 -8.83
N ALA A 56 -9.17 -17.43 -9.32
CA ALA A 56 -10.01 -17.12 -10.48
C ALA A 56 -10.96 -15.93 -10.27
N ASP A 57 -11.28 -15.60 -9.01
CA ASP A 57 -12.21 -14.52 -8.62
C ASP A 57 -11.49 -13.26 -8.15
N ARG A 58 -10.14 -13.27 -8.12
CA ARG A 58 -9.34 -12.12 -7.69
C ARG A 58 -9.23 -11.09 -8.80
N ASP A 59 -9.40 -9.83 -8.44
CA ASP A 59 -9.01 -8.74 -9.32
C ASP A 59 -7.48 -8.56 -9.23
N GLY A 60 -6.77 -8.70 -10.36
CA GLY A 60 -5.31 -8.58 -10.38
C GLY A 60 -4.80 -7.18 -10.05
N VAL A 61 -5.62 -6.14 -10.18
CA VAL A 61 -5.25 -4.74 -9.92
C VAL A 61 -5.46 -4.37 -8.46
N VAL A 62 -6.53 -4.86 -7.83
CA VAL A 62 -6.92 -4.46 -6.46
C VAL A 62 -5.84 -4.79 -5.42
N PRO A 63 -5.26 -6.01 -5.36
CA PRO A 63 -4.18 -6.30 -4.42
C PRO A 63 -2.97 -5.39 -4.58
N LEU A 64 -2.57 -5.12 -5.83
CA LEU A 64 -1.44 -4.25 -6.12
C LEU A 64 -1.71 -2.81 -5.70
N ALA A 65 -2.89 -2.28 -5.99
CA ALA A 65 -3.29 -0.93 -5.61
C ALA A 65 -3.32 -0.76 -4.08
N LEU A 66 -3.91 -1.73 -3.36
CA LEU A 66 -3.98 -1.71 -1.90
C LEU A 66 -2.59 -1.78 -1.28
N TRP A 67 -1.73 -2.67 -1.79
CA TRP A 67 -0.35 -2.80 -1.32
C TRP A 67 0.44 -1.51 -1.53
N SER A 68 0.45 -0.97 -2.75
CA SER A 68 1.15 0.27 -3.08
C SER A 68 0.65 1.46 -2.24
N SER A 69 -0.67 1.55 -2.04
CA SER A 69 -1.26 2.60 -1.22
C SER A 69 -0.84 2.48 0.25
N ALA A 70 -0.79 1.25 0.79
CA ALA A 70 -0.33 1.00 2.14
C ALA A 70 1.15 1.37 2.32
N LEU A 71 2.04 1.00 1.39
CA LEU A 71 3.46 1.35 1.43
C LEU A 71 3.67 2.87 1.43
N LEU A 72 2.96 3.59 0.57
CA LEU A 72 3.07 5.04 0.48
C LEU A 72 2.53 5.74 1.73
N ALA A 73 1.39 5.30 2.25
CA ALA A 73 0.81 5.87 3.47
C ALA A 73 1.70 5.59 4.69
N TYR A 74 2.19 4.35 4.84
CA TYR A 74 3.11 3.99 5.92
C TYR A 74 4.38 4.84 5.90
N SER A 75 5.00 5.01 4.73
CA SER A 75 6.23 5.79 4.62
C SER A 75 6.06 7.27 4.94
N ARG A 76 4.88 7.85 4.71
CA ARG A 76 4.57 9.24 5.10
C ARG A 76 4.57 9.44 6.62
N CYS A 77 4.32 8.38 7.39
CA CYS A 77 4.38 8.44 8.85
C CYS A 77 5.80 8.73 9.38
N PHE A 78 6.83 8.38 8.61
CA PHE A 78 8.25 8.59 8.94
C PHE A 78 8.81 9.79 8.19
N GLY A 79 8.27 10.96 8.47
CA GLY A 79 8.42 12.15 7.66
C GLY A 79 9.86 12.64 7.46
N ALA A 80 10.21 12.87 6.16
CA ALA A 80 11.40 13.58 5.75
C ALA A 80 11.14 15.10 5.54
N ASP A 81 9.89 15.55 5.56
CA ASP A 81 9.46 16.86 5.06
C ASP A 81 9.35 17.93 6.16
N GLY A 82 10.05 17.76 7.29
CA GLY A 82 10.01 18.73 8.40
C GLY A 82 8.75 18.64 9.27
N ARG A 83 7.88 17.65 9.06
CA ARG A 83 6.75 17.32 9.94
C ARG A 83 7.21 16.46 11.11
N SER A 84 6.53 16.57 12.25
CA SER A 84 6.71 15.69 13.40
C SER A 84 6.13 14.30 13.07
N GLY A 85 6.95 13.44 12.45
CA GLY A 85 6.62 12.06 12.14
C GLY A 85 7.12 11.07 13.17
N LEU A 86 6.86 9.78 12.92
CA LEU A 86 7.46 8.67 13.66
C LEU A 86 8.95 8.54 13.33
N THR A 87 9.68 7.97 14.26
CA THR A 87 11.10 7.63 14.12
C THR A 87 11.31 6.11 14.14
N VAL A 88 12.49 5.66 13.71
CA VAL A 88 12.87 4.25 13.84
C VAL A 88 12.87 3.80 15.29
N ASP A 89 13.24 4.69 16.23
CA ASP A 89 13.23 4.39 17.66
C ASP A 89 11.80 4.11 18.17
N ASP A 90 10.79 4.82 17.64
CA ASP A 90 9.40 4.53 17.97
C ASP A 90 9.01 3.11 17.56
N VAL A 91 9.47 2.64 16.40
CA VAL A 91 9.24 1.27 15.92
C VAL A 91 9.96 0.25 16.81
N GLN A 92 11.21 0.51 17.19
CA GLN A 92 12.01 -0.38 18.04
C GLN A 92 11.44 -0.54 19.45
N ASN A 93 10.82 0.51 19.97
CA ASN A 93 10.22 0.52 21.30
C ASN A 93 8.81 -0.09 21.35
N LEU A 94 8.25 -0.55 20.22
CA LEU A 94 6.97 -1.23 20.23
C LEU A 94 7.08 -2.58 20.95
N PRO A 95 6.12 -2.93 21.82
CA PRO A 95 6.09 -4.20 22.54
C PRO A 95 5.63 -5.36 21.62
N LEU A 96 6.21 -5.44 20.42
CA LEU A 96 5.91 -6.47 19.43
C LEU A 96 7.00 -7.54 19.42
N GLN A 97 6.58 -8.78 19.18
CA GLN A 97 7.51 -9.90 19.00
C GLN A 97 7.96 -9.99 17.54
N GLY A 98 9.21 -10.43 17.33
CA GLY A 98 9.76 -10.65 16.00
C GLY A 98 10.73 -9.54 15.54
N ALA A 99 11.13 -9.59 14.28
CA ALA A 99 12.09 -8.67 13.70
C ALA A 99 11.41 -7.38 13.17
N VAL A 100 10.78 -6.63 14.07
CA VAL A 100 9.94 -5.46 13.72
C VAL A 100 10.73 -4.41 12.95
N THR A 101 11.97 -4.11 13.39
CA THR A 101 12.85 -3.14 12.72
C THR A 101 13.22 -3.60 11.32
N ASN A 102 13.58 -4.88 11.15
CA ASN A 102 13.92 -5.43 9.83
C ASN A 102 12.70 -5.36 8.88
N PHE A 103 11.50 -5.60 9.41
CA PHE A 103 10.28 -5.47 8.62
C PHE A 103 10.02 -4.01 8.22
N HIS A 104 10.23 -3.06 9.14
CA HIS A 104 10.15 -1.63 8.84
C HIS A 104 11.13 -1.24 7.72
N GLU A 105 12.41 -1.59 7.84
CA GLU A 105 13.43 -1.29 6.84
C GLU A 105 13.08 -1.90 5.48
N TRP A 106 12.57 -3.13 5.49
CA TRP A 106 12.11 -3.79 4.26
C TRP A 106 10.94 -3.04 3.62
N VAL A 107 9.92 -2.59 4.40
CA VAL A 107 8.76 -1.82 3.90
C VAL A 107 9.22 -0.50 3.27
N ILE A 108 10.14 0.22 3.93
CA ILE A 108 10.71 1.46 3.39
C ILE A 108 11.45 1.18 2.08
N GLY A 109 12.26 0.12 2.01
CA GLY A 109 12.95 -0.29 0.78
C GLY A 109 12.00 -0.68 -0.36
N GLU A 110 10.85 -1.28 -0.07
CA GLU A 110 9.83 -1.56 -1.09
C GLU A 110 9.17 -0.28 -1.62
N ARG A 111 8.92 0.72 -0.75
CA ARG A 111 8.44 2.04 -1.16
C ARG A 111 9.44 2.73 -2.10
N ASP A 112 10.74 2.68 -1.79
CA ASP A 112 11.77 3.31 -2.62
C ASP A 112 11.77 2.73 -4.04
N LYS A 113 11.61 1.43 -4.17
CA LYS A 113 11.44 0.77 -5.48
C LYS A 113 10.21 1.26 -6.26
N LEU A 114 9.14 1.68 -5.58
CA LEU A 114 7.96 2.24 -6.22
C LEU A 114 8.19 3.67 -6.73
N THR A 115 9.00 4.46 -6.02
CA THR A 115 9.16 5.88 -6.27
C THR A 115 10.36 6.21 -7.16
N GLU A 116 11.43 5.43 -7.11
CA GLU A 116 12.68 5.68 -7.83
C GLU A 116 12.68 5.17 -9.28
N HIS A 117 11.82 4.22 -9.60
CA HIS A 117 11.72 3.66 -10.94
C HIS A 117 10.38 4.03 -11.59
N PRO A 118 10.37 4.97 -12.56
CA PRO A 118 9.16 5.32 -13.30
C PRO A 118 8.65 4.18 -14.21
N ALA A 119 9.47 3.18 -14.50
CA ALA A 119 9.02 1.92 -15.07
C ALA A 119 8.64 1.00 -13.92
N ASP A 120 7.36 0.60 -13.87
CA ASP A 120 6.78 -0.29 -12.86
C ASP A 120 7.83 -1.24 -12.26
N PRO A 121 8.30 -1.04 -11.02
CA PRO A 121 9.32 -1.87 -10.40
C PRO A 121 8.82 -3.31 -10.18
N PHE A 122 7.51 -3.53 -10.33
CA PHE A 122 6.85 -4.82 -10.23
C PHE A 122 6.71 -5.52 -11.59
N ALA A 123 7.01 -4.85 -12.71
CA ALA A 123 6.98 -5.42 -14.04
C ALA A 123 8.38 -5.42 -14.66
N ALA A 124 9.18 -6.42 -14.37
CA ALA A 124 10.39 -6.68 -15.15
C ALA A 124 9.98 -7.23 -16.51
N ALA A 125 9.74 -6.34 -17.47
CA ALA A 125 9.50 -6.77 -18.84
C ALA A 125 10.82 -7.16 -19.50
N LYS A 126 10.92 -8.40 -19.98
CA LYS A 126 12.03 -8.84 -20.84
C LYS A 126 11.51 -8.99 -22.26
N ILE A 127 12.25 -8.45 -23.19
CA ILE A 127 11.96 -8.61 -24.62
C ILE A 127 12.78 -9.80 -25.14
N GLY A 128 12.09 -10.72 -25.82
CA GLY A 128 12.70 -11.87 -26.47
C GLY A 128 12.14 -12.11 -27.85
N ALA A 129 12.76 -13.00 -28.59
CA ALA A 129 12.26 -13.42 -29.88
C ALA A 129 11.26 -14.57 -29.72
N ALA A 130 10.09 -14.43 -30.34
CA ALA A 130 9.16 -15.53 -30.52
C ALA A 130 9.68 -16.41 -31.67
N LEU A 131 9.95 -17.68 -31.35
CA LEU A 131 10.46 -18.65 -32.33
C LEU A 131 9.33 -19.58 -32.79
N THR A 132 9.50 -20.16 -33.98
CA THR A 132 8.63 -21.24 -34.45
C THR A 132 8.48 -22.35 -33.41
N PRO A 133 7.27 -23.00 -33.31
CA PRO A 133 7.01 -24.06 -32.33
C PRO A 133 8.02 -25.20 -32.36
N SER A 134 8.25 -25.83 -31.19
CA SER A 134 9.11 -27.00 -31.07
C SER A 134 8.64 -28.11 -32.00
N GLY A 135 9.54 -28.59 -32.89
CA GLY A 135 9.20 -29.60 -33.88
C GLY A 135 9.22 -29.11 -35.33
N SER A 136 9.32 -27.82 -35.58
CA SER A 136 9.55 -27.26 -36.91
C SER A 136 10.96 -27.60 -37.39
N LYS A 137 11.10 -27.96 -38.68
CA LYS A 137 12.41 -28.32 -39.30
C LYS A 137 13.42 -27.17 -39.30
N GLU A 138 12.94 -25.94 -39.23
CA GLU A 138 13.77 -24.73 -39.16
C GLU A 138 13.27 -23.84 -38.05
N ARG A 139 14.18 -23.35 -37.23
CA ARG A 139 13.90 -22.31 -36.22
C ARG A 139 13.98 -20.93 -36.88
N ARG A 140 12.86 -20.23 -36.90
CA ARG A 140 12.76 -18.86 -37.39
C ARG A 140 12.19 -17.96 -36.31
N VAL A 141 12.57 -16.70 -36.33
CA VAL A 141 11.95 -15.66 -35.51
C VAL A 141 10.64 -15.27 -36.18
N GLU A 142 9.53 -15.49 -35.49
CA GLU A 142 8.19 -15.15 -35.97
C GLU A 142 7.70 -13.79 -35.47
N GLY A 143 8.37 -13.25 -34.41
CA GLY A 143 7.99 -11.97 -33.84
C GLY A 143 8.79 -11.62 -32.59
N ILE A 144 8.35 -10.56 -31.93
CA ILE A 144 8.89 -10.12 -30.64
C ILE A 144 7.93 -10.60 -29.56
N ALA A 145 8.47 -11.28 -28.54
CA ALA A 145 7.73 -11.66 -27.36
C ALA A 145 8.10 -10.74 -26.19
N VAL A 146 7.10 -10.26 -25.48
CA VAL A 146 7.29 -9.52 -24.22
C VAL A 146 6.98 -10.47 -23.08
N PHE A 147 7.96 -10.72 -22.23
CA PHE A 147 7.78 -11.50 -21.00
C PHE A 147 7.65 -10.50 -19.85
N ALA A 148 6.44 -10.33 -19.33
CA ALA A 148 6.21 -9.60 -18.10
C ALA A 148 6.27 -10.60 -16.94
N ALA A 149 7.21 -10.43 -16.02
CA ALA A 149 7.15 -11.11 -14.74
C ALA A 149 6.15 -10.35 -13.87
N SER A 150 4.91 -10.84 -13.77
CA SER A 150 4.02 -10.40 -12.70
C SER A 150 4.70 -10.74 -11.37
N ARG A 151 4.95 -9.73 -10.53
CA ARG A 151 5.37 -10.01 -9.17
C ARG A 151 4.26 -10.77 -8.46
N VAL A 152 4.61 -11.95 -7.98
CA VAL A 152 3.84 -12.60 -6.94
C VAL A 152 3.88 -11.67 -5.74
N LEU A 153 2.73 -11.11 -5.36
CA LEU A 153 2.56 -10.46 -4.06
C LEU A 153 3.04 -11.48 -3.02
N ILE A 154 4.01 -11.09 -2.24
CA ILE A 154 4.78 -11.87 -1.30
C ILE A 154 3.88 -12.87 -0.59
N ASP A 155 4.33 -14.12 -0.57
CA ASP A 155 3.78 -15.13 0.30
C ASP A 155 3.96 -14.69 1.76
N VAL A 156 2.95 -14.01 2.30
CA VAL A 156 2.91 -13.51 3.68
C VAL A 156 2.94 -14.69 4.69
N THR A 157 2.85 -15.94 4.22
CA THR A 157 2.90 -17.14 5.06
C THR A 157 4.33 -17.54 5.44
N GLY A 158 5.35 -16.96 4.81
CA GLY A 158 6.77 -17.26 5.03
C GLY A 158 7.44 -16.51 6.17
N VAL A 159 6.77 -15.55 6.81
CA VAL A 159 7.27 -14.85 7.99
C VAL A 159 6.83 -15.61 9.24
N ARG A 160 7.58 -16.66 9.57
CA ARG A 160 7.54 -17.31 10.90
C ARG A 160 8.74 -16.89 11.71
#